data_53d388bc6818c1e61b90b1aea3861916
#
_entry.id   53d388bc6818c1e61b90b1aea3861916
#
_cell.length_a   1.000
_cell.length_b   1.000
_cell.length_c   1.000
_cell.angle_alpha   90.00
_cell.angle_beta   90.00
_cell.angle_gamma   90.00
#
_symmetry.space_group_name_H-M   'P 1'
#
loop_
_entity.id
_entity.type
_entity.pdbx_description
1 polymer ?
#
loop_
_entity_poly.entity_id
_entity_poly.type
_entity_poly.pdbx_seq_one_letter_code
_entity_poly.pdbx_strand_id
1 'polypeptide(L)'
;IKTVNKFAPNFKESILGMSILSPLDLEEMLGLVGGDIMHGVMSLDQMWAARPVFNYGDYKTPVKNLFICGSGTHPGGGVTGLPGKNSSREILKA
;
A
#
# COMPACT_ATOMS: atom_id res chain seq x y z
N ILE A 1 4.36 13.90 -20.38
CA ILE A 1 5.18 13.66 -21.58
C ILE A 1 6.00 14.90 -21.94
N LYS A 2 5.38 16.09 -22.16
CA LYS A 2 6.11 17.32 -22.53
C LYS A 2 7.28 17.66 -21.58
N THR A 3 7.08 17.51 -20.26
CA THR A 3 8.11 17.78 -19.27
C THR A 3 9.28 16.80 -19.36
N VAL A 4 8.98 15.52 -19.50
CA VAL A 4 10.01 14.46 -19.66
C VAL A 4 10.78 14.65 -20.97
N ASN A 5 10.07 14.98 -22.05
CA ASN A 5 10.68 15.14 -23.36
C ASN A 5 11.66 16.34 -23.46
N LYS A 6 11.62 17.29 -22.48
CA LYS A 6 12.64 18.36 -22.39
C LYS A 6 14.02 17.82 -21.98
N PHE A 7 14.06 16.74 -21.19
CA PHE A 7 15.29 16.14 -20.68
C PHE A 7 15.68 14.87 -21.44
N ALA A 8 14.71 14.23 -22.08
CA ALA A 8 14.88 13.05 -22.93
C ALA A 8 14.13 13.25 -24.25
N PRO A 9 14.72 13.90 -25.27
CA PRO A 9 14.04 14.30 -26.51
C PRO A 9 13.36 13.17 -27.27
N ASN A 10 13.88 11.94 -27.19
CA ASN A 10 13.33 10.76 -27.87
C ASN A 10 12.22 10.05 -27.08
N PHE A 11 11.91 10.50 -25.86
CA PHE A 11 10.96 9.81 -24.97
C PHE A 11 9.58 9.69 -25.58
N LYS A 12 9.07 10.77 -26.18
CA LYS A 12 7.72 10.78 -26.79
C LYS A 12 7.58 9.75 -27.91
N GLU A 13 8.62 9.61 -28.72
CA GLU A 13 8.64 8.72 -29.89
C GLU A 13 8.86 7.26 -29.50
N SER A 14 9.43 7.00 -28.32
CA SER A 14 9.65 5.65 -27.78
C SER A 14 8.42 5.03 -27.13
N ILE A 15 7.33 5.80 -26.93
CA ILE A 15 6.11 5.32 -26.28
C ILE A 15 5.34 4.41 -27.22
N LEU A 16 5.30 3.12 -26.92
CA LEU A 16 4.53 2.12 -27.68
C LEU A 16 3.06 2.02 -27.23
N GLY A 17 2.77 2.41 -26.00
CA GLY A 17 1.43 2.41 -25.44
C GLY A 17 1.41 3.16 -24.12
N MET A 18 0.24 3.59 -23.68
CA MET A 18 0.06 4.36 -22.46
C MET A 18 -1.30 4.06 -21.82
N SER A 19 -1.31 3.81 -20.53
CA SER A 19 -2.51 3.79 -19.71
C SER A 19 -2.42 4.86 -18.64
N ILE A 20 -3.48 5.60 -18.43
CA ILE A 20 -3.57 6.65 -17.42
C ILE A 20 -4.75 6.30 -16.53
N LEU A 21 -4.48 6.13 -15.25
CA LEU A 21 -5.50 5.89 -14.24
C LEU A 21 -5.51 7.06 -13.26
N SER A 22 -6.65 7.66 -13.06
CA SER A 22 -6.89 8.64 -12.01
C SER A 22 -7.21 7.94 -10.69
N PRO A 23 -7.17 8.63 -9.54
CA PRO A 23 -7.66 8.07 -8.27
C PRO A 23 -9.09 7.56 -8.34
N LEU A 24 -9.97 8.23 -9.10
CA LEU A 24 -11.34 7.79 -9.32
C LEU A 24 -11.40 6.46 -10.08
N ASP A 25 -10.59 6.31 -11.13
CA ASP A 25 -10.50 5.04 -11.87
C ASP A 25 -10.02 3.90 -10.97
N LEU A 26 -9.06 4.17 -10.07
CA LEU A 26 -8.57 3.18 -9.10
C LEU A 26 -9.65 2.78 -8.09
N GLU A 27 -10.47 3.73 -7.65
CA GLU A 27 -11.59 3.46 -6.76
C GLU A 27 -12.66 2.61 -7.46
N GLU A 28 -13.06 2.97 -8.68
CA GLU A 28 -14.08 2.27 -9.45
C GLU A 28 -13.63 0.86 -9.89
N MET A 29 -12.38 0.72 -10.34
CA MET A 29 -11.87 -0.55 -10.87
C MET A 29 -11.42 -1.52 -9.76
N LEU A 30 -10.85 -1.03 -8.68
CA LEU A 30 -10.17 -1.82 -7.65
C LEU A 30 -10.81 -1.73 -6.27
N GLY A 31 -11.80 -0.88 -6.08
CA GLY A 31 -12.44 -0.64 -4.78
C GLY A 31 -11.52 0.06 -3.76
N LEU A 32 -10.49 0.76 -4.22
CA LEU A 32 -9.57 1.49 -3.34
C LEU A 32 -10.22 2.81 -2.91
N VAL A 33 -10.57 2.94 -1.66
CA VAL A 33 -11.23 4.14 -1.11
C VAL A 33 -10.40 5.40 -1.40
N GLY A 34 -10.97 6.34 -2.15
CA GLY A 34 -10.27 7.54 -2.61
C GLY A 34 -9.13 7.28 -3.59
N GLY A 35 -9.04 6.09 -4.18
CA GLY A 35 -7.93 5.65 -5.03
C GLY A 35 -6.60 5.53 -4.27
N ASP A 36 -6.65 5.36 -2.94
CA ASP A 36 -5.45 5.29 -2.10
C ASP A 36 -4.77 3.92 -2.23
N ILE A 37 -3.61 3.91 -2.88
CA ILE A 37 -2.78 2.71 -3.06
C ILE A 37 -1.99 2.31 -1.80
N MET A 38 -1.99 3.16 -0.77
CA MET A 38 -1.20 2.95 0.47
C MET A 38 -2.02 2.46 1.65
N HIS A 39 -3.33 2.36 1.52
CA HIS A 39 -4.28 2.04 2.60
C HIS A 39 -4.13 2.96 3.82
N GLY A 40 -4.34 4.24 3.60
CA GLY A 40 -4.34 5.27 4.62
C GLY A 40 -3.05 6.04 4.75
N VAL A 41 -3.08 7.05 5.58
CA VAL A 41 -1.99 8.01 5.76
C VAL A 41 -0.73 7.33 6.29
N MET A 42 0.43 7.75 5.78
CA MET A 42 1.75 7.34 6.25
C MET A 42 2.37 8.43 7.13
N SER A 43 1.59 8.90 8.13
CA SER A 43 2.04 9.83 9.16
C SER A 43 2.70 9.10 10.34
N LEU A 44 3.40 9.81 11.22
CA LEU A 44 4.13 9.20 12.34
C LEU A 44 3.22 8.44 13.32
N ASP A 45 1.98 8.89 13.47
CA ASP A 45 0.94 8.24 14.28
C ASP A 45 0.31 7.01 13.61
N GLN A 46 0.69 6.75 12.35
CA GLN A 46 0.28 5.58 11.55
C GLN A 46 1.49 4.72 11.13
N MET A 47 2.56 4.76 11.91
CA MET A 47 3.76 3.93 11.69
C MET A 47 4.02 2.99 12.85
N TRP A 48 4.84 1.97 12.60
CA TRP A 48 5.28 0.97 13.58
C TRP A 48 4.10 0.35 14.36
N ALA A 49 4.17 0.40 15.68
CA ALA A 49 3.16 -0.16 16.58
C ALA A 49 1.83 0.58 16.59
N ALA A 50 1.75 1.77 16.02
CA ALA A 50 0.51 2.54 15.90
C ALA A 50 -0.32 2.19 14.65
N ARG A 51 0.22 1.37 13.72
CA ARG A 51 -0.49 0.95 12.52
C ARG A 51 -1.03 -0.47 12.64
N PRO A 52 -2.29 -0.75 12.37
CA PRO A 52 -3.37 0.15 11.89
C PRO A 52 -3.97 1.07 12.97
N VAL A 53 -3.87 0.68 14.23
CA VAL A 53 -4.33 1.42 15.40
C VAL A 53 -3.46 1.06 16.60
N PHE A 54 -3.31 1.97 17.53
CA PHE A 54 -2.51 1.77 18.73
C PHE A 54 -2.92 0.49 19.49
N ASN A 55 -1.95 -0.26 19.95
CA ASN A 55 -2.05 -1.59 20.58
C ASN A 55 -2.35 -2.78 19.64
N TYR A 56 -2.53 -2.57 18.34
CA TYR A 56 -2.77 -3.63 17.35
C TYR A 56 -1.72 -3.66 16.24
N GLY A 57 -0.52 -3.17 16.53
CA GLY A 57 0.59 -3.17 15.58
C GLY A 57 1.29 -4.53 15.43
N ASP A 58 0.90 -5.54 16.19
CA ASP A 58 1.44 -6.90 16.17
C ASP A 58 0.68 -7.86 15.24
N TYR A 59 -0.06 -7.33 14.29
CA TYR A 59 -0.85 -8.08 13.28
C TYR A 59 -2.06 -8.84 13.84
N LYS A 60 -2.27 -8.86 15.13
CA LYS A 60 -3.44 -9.47 15.78
C LYS A 60 -4.65 -8.53 15.70
N THR A 61 -5.84 -9.09 15.78
CA THR A 61 -7.08 -8.34 15.91
C THR A 61 -7.77 -8.64 17.24
N PRO A 62 -8.78 -7.86 17.64
CA PRO A 62 -9.60 -8.19 18.81
C PRO A 62 -10.35 -9.52 18.66
N VAL A 63 -10.51 -9.99 17.44
CA VAL A 63 -11.17 -11.29 17.17
C VAL A 63 -10.15 -12.41 17.28
N LYS A 64 -10.43 -13.39 18.13
CA LYS A 64 -9.55 -14.54 18.35
C LYS A 64 -9.24 -15.26 17.04
N ASN A 65 -7.97 -15.57 16.80
CA ASN A 65 -7.46 -16.27 15.61
C ASN A 65 -7.64 -15.50 14.28
N LEU A 66 -7.94 -14.19 14.34
CA LEU A 66 -7.97 -13.34 13.16
C LEU A 66 -6.75 -12.42 13.13
N PHE A 67 -5.99 -12.48 12.06
CA PHE A 67 -4.77 -11.70 11.84
C PHE A 67 -4.89 -10.83 10.59
N ILE A 68 -4.16 -9.72 10.55
CA ILE A 68 -4.07 -8.83 9.41
C ILE A 68 -2.68 -8.96 8.78
N CYS A 69 -2.60 -9.14 7.46
CA CYS A 69 -1.33 -9.33 6.75
C CYS A 69 -1.14 -8.39 5.56
N GLY A 70 -2.05 -7.44 5.38
CA GLY A 70 -2.04 -6.52 4.24
C GLY A 70 -1.30 -5.21 4.50
N SER A 71 -1.35 -4.31 3.51
CA SER A 71 -0.74 -2.98 3.55
C SER A 71 -1.32 -2.04 4.60
N GLY A 72 -2.47 -2.41 5.20
CA GLY A 72 -3.02 -1.71 6.36
C GLY A 72 -2.20 -1.88 7.65
N THR A 73 -1.24 -2.81 7.71
CA THR A 73 -0.34 -3.03 8.86
C THR A 73 1.08 -2.54 8.57
N HIS A 74 1.92 -2.48 9.61
CA HIS A 74 3.33 -2.13 9.46
C HIS A 74 4.07 -3.12 8.53
N PRO A 75 4.96 -2.69 7.62
CA PRO A 75 5.40 -1.31 7.35
C PRO A 75 4.54 -0.52 6.35
N GLY A 76 3.35 -0.97 6.04
CA GLY A 76 2.47 -0.31 5.07
C GLY A 76 2.60 -0.87 3.66
N GLY A 77 2.12 -0.10 2.67
CA GLY A 77 2.19 -0.44 1.26
C GLY A 77 3.62 -0.40 0.69
N GLY A 78 3.78 -0.84 -0.57
CA GLY A 78 5.07 -0.83 -1.26
C GLY A 78 5.43 -2.17 -1.90
N VAL A 79 4.51 -3.13 -1.94
CA VAL A 79 4.66 -4.46 -2.59
C VAL A 79 5.87 -5.23 -2.08
N THR A 80 6.22 -5.06 -0.81
CA THR A 80 7.41 -5.67 -0.19
C THR A 80 7.19 -7.10 0.30
N GLY A 81 5.92 -7.50 0.51
CA GLY A 81 5.56 -8.73 1.20
C GLY A 81 5.84 -8.74 2.72
N LEU A 82 6.40 -7.66 3.27
CA LEU A 82 6.77 -7.58 4.69
C LEU A 82 5.59 -7.71 5.65
N PRO A 83 4.42 -7.11 5.43
CA PRO A 83 3.26 -7.32 6.30
C PRO A 83 2.88 -8.80 6.42
N GLY A 84 2.83 -9.51 5.29
CA GLY A 84 2.55 -10.95 5.27
C GLY A 84 3.61 -11.77 6.00
N LYS A 85 4.89 -11.50 5.76
CA LYS A 85 6.00 -12.16 6.46
C LYS A 85 5.96 -11.93 7.97
N ASN A 86 5.67 -10.72 8.41
CA ASN A 86 5.62 -10.39 9.82
C ASN A 86 4.39 -11.02 10.48
N SER A 87 3.22 -10.94 9.83
CA SER A 87 1.99 -11.58 10.33
C SER A 87 2.14 -13.10 10.46
N SER A 88 2.77 -13.77 9.48
CA SER A 88 2.99 -15.21 9.57
C SER A 88 3.84 -15.62 10.76
N ARG A 89 4.81 -14.79 11.15
CA ARG A 89 5.62 -15.03 12.36
C ARG A 89 4.80 -14.92 13.65
N GLU A 90 3.86 -14.00 13.70
CA GLU A 90 2.97 -13.86 14.86
C GLU A 90 1.93 -14.98 14.94
N ILE A 91 1.43 -15.43 13.80
CA ILE A 91 0.55 -16.62 13.71
C ILE A 91 1.25 -17.86 14.25
N LEU A 92 2.52 -18.07 13.88
CA LEU A 92 3.29 -19.24 14.32
C LEU A 92 3.67 -19.22 15.82
N LYS A 93 3.51 -18.09 16.50
CA LYS A 93 3.71 -17.96 17.96
C LYS A 93 2.41 -18.11 18.76
N ALA A 94 1.27 -18.03 18.09
CA ALA A 94 -0.05 -18.06 18.72
C ALA A 94 -0.52 -19.50 18.97
#